data_6fa590c4a428f9f9668b94a5a8e0644c
#
_entry.id   6fa590c4a428f9f9668b94a5a8e0644c
#
_cell.length_a   1.000
_cell.length_b   1.000
_cell.length_c   1.000
_cell.angle_alpha   90.00
_cell.angle_beta   90.00
_cell.angle_gamma   90.00
#
_symmetry.space_group_name_H-M   'P 1'
#
loop_
_entity.id
_entity.type
_entity.pdbx_description
1 polymer ?
#
loop_
_entity_poly.entity_id
_entity_poly.type
_entity_poly.pdbx_seq_one_letter_code
_entity_poly.pdbx_strand_id
1 'polypeptide(L)'
;QRALHEQWCSFALTEIEGYLWSSSKHKSLYPAEKRVAAVLPINTEEIIAGLAVLEDTLNETPYLTGSNFSVTDIIVGFTVNWAGSAGHLETFPVLSAYLERLHERKLCTFKQNFI
;
A
#
# COMPACT_ATOMS: atom_id res chain seq x y z
N GLN A 1 3.64 17.66 10.17
CA GLN A 1 2.31 17.98 9.70
C GLN A 1 1.35 16.88 10.09
N ARG A 2 0.73 17.13 11.24
CA ARG A 2 -0.07 16.10 11.89
C ARG A 2 -1.33 15.74 11.10
N ALA A 3 -2.00 16.75 10.55
CA ALA A 3 -3.23 16.53 9.81
C ALA A 3 -2.99 15.68 8.56
N LEU A 4 -1.91 15.95 7.83
CA LEU A 4 -1.56 15.15 6.66
C LEU A 4 -1.19 13.73 7.05
N HIS A 5 -0.45 13.59 8.16
CA HIS A 5 -0.08 12.27 8.65
C HIS A 5 -1.33 11.43 8.93
N GLU A 6 -2.27 11.98 9.68
CA GLU A 6 -3.49 11.24 10.04
C GLU A 6 -4.33 10.94 8.81
N GLN A 7 -4.41 11.88 7.88
CA GLN A 7 -5.15 11.69 6.65
C GLN A 7 -4.60 10.51 5.85
N TRP A 8 -3.29 10.48 5.64
CA TRP A 8 -2.68 9.44 4.82
C TRP A 8 -2.69 8.09 5.49
N CYS A 9 -2.48 8.05 6.80
CA CYS A 9 -2.53 6.78 7.52
C CYS A 9 -3.94 6.19 7.49
N SER A 10 -4.96 7.01 7.72
CA SER A 10 -6.35 6.54 7.65
C SER A 10 -6.70 6.10 6.23
N PHE A 11 -6.28 6.87 5.24
CA PHE A 11 -6.54 6.53 3.85
C PHE A 11 -5.95 5.16 3.50
N ALA A 12 -4.68 4.94 3.85
CA ALA A 12 -4.02 3.67 3.52
C ALA A 12 -4.71 2.50 4.20
N LEU A 13 -5.11 2.68 5.46
CA LEU A 13 -5.72 1.62 6.22
C LEU A 13 -7.09 1.24 5.67
N THR A 14 -7.91 2.23 5.32
CA THR A 14 -9.30 1.98 4.91
C THR A 14 -9.43 1.72 3.42
N GLU A 15 -8.67 2.43 2.58
CA GLU A 15 -8.86 2.36 1.14
C GLU A 15 -7.97 1.34 0.45
N ILE A 16 -6.93 0.86 1.13
CA ILE A 16 -6.00 -0.09 0.52
C ILE A 16 -5.83 -1.32 1.39
N GLU A 17 -5.37 -1.14 2.62
CA GLU A 17 -4.99 -2.28 3.46
C GLU A 17 -6.17 -3.17 3.80
N GLY A 18 -7.34 -2.60 4.05
CA GLY A 18 -8.53 -3.39 4.34
C GLY A 18 -8.83 -4.37 3.21
N TYR A 19 -8.66 -3.93 1.97
CA TYR A 19 -8.91 -4.79 0.82
C TYR A 19 -7.80 -5.81 0.61
N LEU A 20 -6.58 -5.48 0.97
CA LEU A 20 -5.48 -6.44 0.96
C LEU A 20 -5.74 -7.56 1.97
N TRP A 21 -6.20 -7.21 3.18
CA TRP A 21 -6.56 -8.20 4.17
C TRP A 21 -7.72 -9.07 3.70
N SER A 22 -8.76 -8.46 3.15
CA SER A 22 -9.90 -9.21 2.65
C SER A 22 -9.47 -10.19 1.57
N SER A 23 -8.60 -9.76 0.67
CA SER A 23 -8.09 -10.64 -0.38
C SER A 23 -7.31 -11.81 0.21
N SER A 24 -6.45 -11.56 1.18
CA SER A 24 -5.69 -12.62 1.82
C SER A 24 -6.61 -13.62 2.52
N LYS A 25 -7.63 -13.12 3.20
CA LYS A 25 -8.56 -13.97 3.93
C LYS A 25 -9.33 -14.90 2.99
N HIS A 26 -9.85 -14.34 1.90
CA HIS A 26 -10.66 -15.13 0.97
C HIS A 26 -9.84 -15.96 0.00
N LYS A 27 -8.54 -15.70 -0.06
CA LYS A 27 -7.66 -16.45 -0.93
C LYS A 27 -7.03 -17.66 -0.22
N SER A 28 -6.65 -17.47 1.04
CA SER A 28 -5.89 -18.52 1.71
C SER A 28 -6.10 -18.63 3.23
N LEU A 29 -6.50 -17.58 3.92
CA LEU A 29 -6.55 -17.63 5.39
C LEU A 29 -7.80 -18.29 5.93
N TYR A 30 -8.96 -18.02 5.33
CA TYR A 30 -10.21 -18.68 5.76
C TYR A 30 -10.23 -20.13 5.33
N PRO A 31 -10.95 -20.98 6.07
CA PRO A 31 -11.22 -22.33 5.56
C PRO A 31 -11.93 -22.24 4.21
N ALA A 32 -11.70 -23.25 3.36
CA ALA A 32 -12.18 -23.21 1.98
C ALA A 32 -13.68 -22.95 1.89
N GLU A 33 -14.46 -23.50 2.82
CA GLU A 33 -15.92 -23.35 2.77
C GLU A 33 -16.38 -21.94 3.10
N LYS A 34 -15.51 -21.09 3.66
CA LYS A 34 -15.86 -19.72 3.99
C LYS A 34 -15.33 -18.71 2.98
N ARG A 35 -14.55 -19.16 2.01
CA ARG A 35 -13.95 -18.24 1.03
C ARG A 35 -14.97 -17.84 -0.01
N VAL A 36 -14.98 -16.55 -0.36
CA VAL A 36 -15.85 -16.00 -1.39
C VAL A 36 -14.96 -15.48 -2.50
N ALA A 37 -14.68 -16.31 -3.49
CA ALA A 37 -13.76 -15.96 -4.57
C ALA A 37 -14.24 -14.74 -5.35
N ALA A 38 -15.55 -14.51 -5.43
CA ALA A 38 -16.08 -13.38 -6.19
C ALA A 38 -15.68 -12.02 -5.62
N VAL A 39 -15.22 -11.96 -4.36
CA VAL A 39 -14.80 -10.69 -3.77
C VAL A 39 -13.40 -10.28 -4.25
N LEU A 40 -12.60 -11.22 -4.74
CA LEU A 40 -11.20 -10.94 -5.09
C LEU A 40 -11.06 -9.89 -6.21
N PRO A 41 -11.75 -9.99 -7.34
CA PRO A 41 -11.61 -8.95 -8.35
C PRO A 41 -12.16 -7.60 -7.89
N ILE A 42 -13.19 -7.61 -7.04
CA ILE A 42 -13.72 -6.36 -6.48
C ILE A 42 -12.66 -5.71 -5.60
N ASN A 43 -12.03 -6.49 -4.74
CA ASN A 43 -10.96 -5.97 -3.88
C ASN A 43 -9.80 -5.42 -4.70
N THR A 44 -9.44 -6.10 -5.79
CA THR A 44 -8.37 -5.63 -6.67
C THR A 44 -8.70 -4.26 -7.24
N GLU A 45 -9.94 -4.06 -7.69
CA GLU A 45 -10.36 -2.75 -8.21
C GLU A 45 -10.23 -1.66 -7.16
N GLU A 46 -10.62 -1.95 -5.92
CA GLU A 46 -10.53 -0.97 -4.85
C GLU A 46 -9.08 -0.66 -4.50
N ILE A 47 -8.24 -1.67 -4.47
CA ILE A 47 -6.81 -1.49 -4.19
C ILE A 47 -6.19 -0.59 -5.27
N ILE A 48 -6.48 -0.88 -6.54
CA ILE A 48 -5.95 -0.09 -7.65
C ILE A 48 -6.41 1.37 -7.55
N ALA A 49 -7.68 1.58 -7.21
CA ALA A 49 -8.21 2.95 -7.08
C ALA A 49 -7.48 3.71 -5.97
N GLY A 50 -7.22 3.05 -4.83
CA GLY A 50 -6.49 3.69 -3.74
C GLY A 50 -5.05 3.96 -4.10
N LEU A 51 -4.40 3.01 -4.78
CA LEU A 51 -3.01 3.21 -5.20
C LEU A 51 -2.89 4.36 -6.19
N ALA A 52 -3.89 4.55 -7.06
CA ALA A 52 -3.85 5.65 -8.01
C ALA A 52 -3.81 7.01 -7.33
N VAL A 53 -4.51 7.15 -6.19
CA VAL A 53 -4.47 8.40 -5.44
C VAL A 53 -3.07 8.66 -4.89
N LEU A 54 -2.43 7.62 -4.35
CA LEU A 54 -1.05 7.75 -3.86
C LEU A 54 -0.09 8.05 -5.00
N GLU A 55 -0.28 7.42 -6.15
CA GLU A 55 0.57 7.65 -7.32
C GLU A 55 0.53 9.11 -7.72
N ASP A 56 -0.67 9.71 -7.78
CA ASP A 56 -0.80 11.11 -8.14
C ASP A 56 -0.09 12.02 -7.14
N THR A 57 -0.25 11.74 -5.85
CA THR A 57 0.39 12.54 -4.82
C THR A 57 1.90 12.46 -4.92
N LEU A 58 2.43 11.26 -5.06
CA LEU A 58 3.88 11.05 -5.07
C LEU A 58 4.51 11.41 -6.40
N ASN A 59 3.68 11.67 -7.42
CA ASN A 59 4.18 12.24 -8.66
C ASN A 59 4.55 13.71 -8.48
N GLU A 60 3.97 14.37 -7.47
CA GLU A 60 4.23 15.80 -7.22
C GLU A 60 5.32 16.03 -6.18
N THR A 61 5.44 15.10 -5.21
CA THR A 61 6.42 15.23 -4.14
C THR A 61 7.11 13.90 -3.90
N PRO A 62 8.37 13.89 -3.42
CA PRO A 62 9.07 12.62 -3.18
C PRO A 62 8.51 11.82 -2.01
N TYR A 63 7.83 12.49 -1.07
CA TYR A 63 7.25 11.81 0.10
C TYR A 63 5.86 12.35 0.35
N LEU A 64 5.09 11.65 1.18
CA LEU A 64 3.67 11.95 1.33
C LEU A 64 3.38 13.28 2.00
N THR A 65 4.27 13.73 2.87
CA THR A 65 4.07 15.01 3.55
C THR A 65 4.93 16.12 2.96
N GLY A 66 5.57 15.86 1.80
CA GLY A 66 6.32 16.88 1.10
C GLY A 66 7.69 16.42 0.68
N SER A 67 8.69 17.28 0.85
CA SER A 67 10.03 17.02 0.35
C SER A 67 10.87 16.15 1.28
N ASN A 68 10.40 15.90 2.51
CA ASN A 68 11.18 15.15 3.50
C ASN A 68 10.49 13.87 3.92
N PHE A 69 11.29 12.84 4.12
CA PHE A 69 10.82 11.59 4.69
C PHE A 69 10.26 11.80 6.09
N SER A 70 9.17 11.10 6.40
CA SER A 70 8.55 11.19 7.73
C SER A 70 8.00 9.83 8.14
N VAL A 71 7.49 9.76 9.37
CA VAL A 71 6.88 8.54 9.88
C VAL A 71 5.66 8.13 9.03
N THR A 72 5.02 9.08 8.37
CA THR A 72 3.92 8.78 7.45
C THR A 72 4.39 7.80 6.37
N ASP A 73 5.60 8.02 5.84
CA ASP A 73 6.13 7.16 4.79
C ASP A 73 6.47 5.77 5.31
N ILE A 74 6.81 5.65 6.59
CA ILE A 74 7.04 4.33 7.18
C ILE A 74 5.74 3.54 7.18
N ILE A 75 4.67 4.17 7.65
CA ILE A 75 3.39 3.49 7.82
C ILE A 75 2.74 3.20 6.47
N VAL A 76 2.62 4.22 5.62
CA VAL A 76 1.98 4.04 4.32
C VAL A 76 2.86 3.22 3.39
N GLY A 77 4.18 3.38 3.52
CA GLY A 77 5.12 2.58 2.74
C GLY A 77 4.98 1.09 2.99
N PHE A 78 4.67 0.71 4.23
CA PHE A 78 4.40 -0.69 4.56
C PHE A 78 3.21 -1.20 3.74
N THR A 79 2.13 -0.44 3.68
CA THR A 79 0.95 -0.80 2.90
C THR A 79 1.26 -0.90 1.42
N VAL A 80 2.01 0.08 0.89
CA VAL A 80 2.39 0.06 -0.53
C VAL A 80 3.29 -1.14 -0.83
N ASN A 81 4.20 -1.45 0.08
CA ASN A 81 5.07 -2.61 -0.08
C ASN A 81 4.25 -3.91 -0.13
N TRP A 82 3.24 -4.02 0.71
CA TRP A 82 2.35 -5.17 0.69
C TRP A 82 1.62 -5.26 -0.66
N ALA A 83 1.11 -4.13 -1.16
CA ALA A 83 0.45 -4.12 -2.46
C ALA A 83 1.40 -4.57 -3.56
N GLY A 84 2.67 -4.17 -3.46
CA GLY A 84 3.68 -4.60 -4.41
C GLY A 84 3.91 -6.10 -4.37
N SER A 85 4.01 -6.67 -3.17
CA SER A 85 4.16 -8.11 -3.01
C SER A 85 2.96 -8.88 -3.56
N ALA A 86 1.79 -8.28 -3.49
CA ALA A 86 0.57 -8.88 -4.02
C ALA A 86 0.41 -8.69 -5.53
N GLY A 87 1.35 -8.00 -6.19
CA GLY A 87 1.34 -7.85 -7.64
C GLY A 87 0.59 -6.65 -8.16
N HIS A 88 0.28 -5.66 -7.32
CA HIS A 88 -0.58 -4.55 -7.71
C HIS A 88 0.16 -3.31 -8.18
N LEU A 89 1.50 -3.32 -8.23
CA LEU A 89 2.25 -2.11 -8.58
C LEU A 89 2.73 -2.07 -10.02
N GLU A 90 2.35 -3.03 -10.86
CA GLU A 90 2.87 -3.10 -12.23
C GLU A 90 2.60 -1.85 -13.05
N THR A 91 1.46 -1.20 -12.81
CA THR A 91 1.09 -0.03 -13.56
C THR A 91 1.33 1.27 -12.80
N PHE A 92 2.11 1.21 -11.69
CA PHE A 92 2.36 2.37 -10.85
C PHE A 92 3.85 2.62 -10.71
N PRO A 93 4.49 3.20 -11.74
CA PRO A 93 5.93 3.41 -11.71
C PRO A 93 6.38 4.40 -10.63
N VAL A 94 5.56 5.40 -10.30
CA VAL A 94 5.92 6.36 -9.27
C VAL A 94 5.93 5.68 -7.90
N LEU A 95 4.96 4.80 -7.63
CA LEU A 95 4.94 4.04 -6.39
C LEU A 95 6.11 3.06 -6.32
N SER A 96 6.48 2.44 -7.43
CA SER A 96 7.63 1.56 -7.45
C SER A 96 8.91 2.31 -7.11
N ALA A 97 9.09 3.50 -7.69
CA ALA A 97 10.24 4.33 -7.38
C ALA A 97 10.23 4.80 -5.92
N TYR A 98 9.04 5.12 -5.40
CA TYR A 98 8.88 5.50 -4.00
C TYR A 98 9.35 4.37 -3.09
N LEU A 99 8.93 3.14 -3.36
CA LEU A 99 9.37 2.00 -2.57
C LEU A 99 10.88 1.81 -2.64
N GLU A 100 11.48 2.02 -3.80
CA GLU A 100 12.92 1.92 -3.91
C GLU A 100 13.63 2.92 -3.03
N ARG A 101 13.12 4.16 -2.99
CA ARG A 101 13.69 5.19 -2.10
C ARG A 101 13.58 4.75 -0.63
N LEU A 102 12.44 4.17 -0.25
CA LEU A 102 12.27 3.71 1.12
C LEU A 102 13.16 2.54 1.45
N HIS A 103 13.32 1.60 0.51
CA HIS A 103 14.15 0.41 0.71
C HIS A 103 15.63 0.77 0.85
N GLU A 104 16.03 1.88 0.29
CA GLU A 104 17.43 2.33 0.38
C GLU A 104 17.75 2.94 1.73
N ARG A 105 16.74 3.27 2.53
CA ARG A 105 17.01 3.84 3.83
C ARG A 105 17.66 2.80 4.73
N LYS A 106 18.62 3.26 5.52
CA LYS A 106 19.53 2.38 6.26
C LYS A 106 18.82 1.41 7.19
N LEU A 107 17.71 1.84 7.79
CA LEU A 107 17.00 1.03 8.77
C LEU A 107 15.74 0.40 8.23
N CYS A 108 15.54 0.41 6.91
CA CYS A 108 14.37 -0.19 6.32
C CYS A 108 14.49 -1.71 6.33
N THR A 109 13.49 -2.39 6.89
CA THR A 109 13.50 -3.85 6.97
C THR A 109 12.29 -4.49 6.29
N PHE A 110 11.24 -3.72 5.97
CA PHE A 110 10.01 -4.34 5.49
C PHE A 110 10.15 -4.96 4.10
N LYS A 111 11.13 -4.56 3.33
CA LYS A 111 11.33 -5.16 2.01
C LYS A 111 11.67 -6.66 2.09
N GLN A 112 12.10 -7.13 3.24
CA GLN A 112 12.52 -8.52 3.41
C GLN A 112 11.42 -9.39 4.00
N ASN A 113 10.34 -8.80 4.48
CA ASN A 113 9.43 -9.50 5.35
C ASN A 113 8.04 -9.68 4.79
N PHE A 114 7.82 -9.24 3.58
CA PHE A 114 6.51 -9.33 3.01
C PHE A 114 6.38 -10.46 2.06
N ILE A 115 5.27 -11.09 2.11
CA ILE A 115 4.93 -12.17 1.23
C ILE A 115 3.94 -11.72 0.17
#